data_a234a24958057ebd49d1621b5acf1ffe
#
_entry.id   a234a24958057ebd49d1621b5acf1ffe
#
_cell.length_a   1.000
_cell.length_b   1.000
_cell.length_c   1.000
_cell.angle_alpha   90.00
_cell.angle_beta   90.00
_cell.angle_gamma   90.00
#
_symmetry.space_group_name_H-M   'P 1'
#
loop_
_entity.id
_entity.type
_entity.pdbx_description
1 polymer ?
#
loop_
_entity_poly.entity_id
_entity_poly.type
_entity_poly.pdbx_seq_one_letter_code
_entity_poly.pdbx_strand_id
1 'polypeptide(L)'
;MNQSLKLFAKGIEYIDKISLSVTGKHNIYNSLAAIAMCMLYNIDINFIKEGLSSYTGVGRRFEFLGKCNGAFVYDDYAHHPSEIKTTLDSVKKTKHNKDYAIFQSHTYSRTIQHLKEFADVLSNFDNIIIAPIYPAREENIWNVKESDLVDLIKEKNPNVIYLDSFDKIEKHIKNIVSENDLVITIGAGPVNEVAKNLVKE
;
A
#
# COMPACT_ATOMS: atom_id res chain seq x y z
N MET A 1 15.23 3.53 10.68
CA MET A 1 16.11 4.72 10.79
C MET A 1 15.24 5.91 11.13
N ASN A 2 15.52 6.59 12.23
CA ASN A 2 14.76 7.78 12.60
C ASN A 2 15.25 8.99 11.81
N GLN A 3 14.34 9.78 11.24
CA GLN A 3 14.67 11.07 10.63
C GLN A 3 14.65 12.15 11.68
N SER A 4 15.63 13.07 11.63
CA SER A 4 15.68 14.24 12.51
C SER A 4 15.53 15.52 11.69
N LEU A 5 14.64 16.42 12.14
CA LEU A 5 14.30 17.67 11.46
C LEU A 5 14.54 18.85 12.40
N LYS A 6 14.85 20.01 11.80
CA LYS A 6 14.81 21.30 12.47
C LYS A 6 13.82 22.20 11.75
N LEU A 7 13.00 22.92 12.48
CA LEU A 7 12.04 23.87 11.92
C LEU A 7 12.54 25.29 12.06
N PHE A 8 12.66 25.99 10.92
CA PHE A 8 12.97 27.41 10.89
C PHE A 8 11.77 28.18 10.33
N ALA A 9 11.41 29.28 10.97
CA ALA A 9 10.44 30.23 10.47
C ALA A 9 11.08 31.62 10.40
N LYS A 10 11.06 32.28 9.23
CA LYS A 10 11.67 33.60 8.98
C LYS A 10 13.14 33.71 9.43
N GLY A 11 13.92 32.62 9.23
CA GLY A 11 15.34 32.57 9.61
C GLY A 11 15.61 32.36 11.10
N ILE A 12 14.60 32.22 11.92
CA ILE A 12 14.71 31.91 13.34
C ILE A 12 14.46 30.43 13.56
N GLU A 13 15.32 29.73 14.30
CA GLU A 13 15.08 28.35 14.70
C GLU A 13 13.91 28.30 15.68
N TYR A 14 12.79 27.73 15.22
CA TYR A 14 11.55 27.69 15.98
C TYR A 14 11.46 26.43 16.84
N ILE A 15 11.93 25.31 16.30
CA ILE A 15 11.94 24.01 16.97
C ILE A 15 13.25 23.32 16.66
N ASP A 16 14.05 23.10 17.71
CA ASP A 16 15.24 22.27 17.61
C ASP A 16 14.87 20.80 17.72
N LYS A 17 15.41 20.01 16.81
CA LYS A 17 15.41 18.55 16.80
C LYS A 17 14.04 17.89 17.02
N ILE A 18 13.32 17.69 15.93
CA ILE A 18 12.13 16.85 15.86
C ILE A 18 12.57 15.48 15.31
N SER A 19 12.25 14.40 16.02
CA SER A 19 12.48 13.04 15.55
C SER A 19 11.19 12.47 14.97
N LEU A 20 11.29 11.89 13.75
CA LEU A 20 10.20 11.13 13.15
C LEU A 20 10.57 9.65 13.16
N SER A 21 9.69 8.79 13.63
CA SER A 21 9.85 7.32 13.56
C SER A 21 9.55 6.77 12.17
N VAL A 22 8.85 7.56 11.33
CA VAL A 22 8.56 7.22 9.93
C VAL A 22 9.54 7.88 8.97
N THR A 23 9.80 7.23 7.83
CA THR A 23 10.74 7.72 6.80
C THR A 23 10.01 8.24 5.57
N GLY A 24 10.71 8.99 4.73
CA GLY A 24 10.21 9.49 3.46
C GLY A 24 9.89 10.99 3.46
N LYS A 25 10.16 11.64 2.32
CA LYS A 25 9.97 13.09 2.12
C LYS A 25 8.52 13.53 2.37
N HIS A 26 7.54 12.69 1.98
CA HIS A 26 6.12 12.95 2.22
C HIS A 26 5.78 13.02 3.71
N ASN A 27 6.40 12.19 4.57
CA ASN A 27 6.19 12.26 6.00
C ASN A 27 6.80 13.51 6.64
N ILE A 28 7.86 14.07 6.05
CA ILE A 28 8.37 15.38 6.44
C ILE A 28 7.32 16.46 6.18
N TYR A 29 6.73 16.50 4.98
CA TYR A 29 5.67 17.48 4.67
C TYR A 29 4.42 17.29 5.51
N ASN A 30 4.00 16.05 5.75
CA ASN A 30 2.86 15.75 6.63
C ASN A 30 3.13 16.21 8.06
N SER A 31 4.34 16.00 8.58
CA SER A 31 4.70 16.46 9.92
C SER A 31 4.75 17.98 10.01
N LEU A 32 5.21 18.70 8.98
CA LEU A 32 5.16 20.16 8.95
C LEU A 32 3.73 20.69 9.00
N ALA A 33 2.80 20.07 8.27
CA ALA A 33 1.39 20.44 8.33
C ALA A 33 0.79 20.19 9.72
N ALA A 34 1.09 19.02 10.32
CA ALA A 34 0.65 18.69 11.67
C ALA A 34 1.20 19.67 12.71
N ILE A 35 2.50 20.00 12.63
CA ILE A 35 3.13 20.99 13.52
C ILE A 35 2.43 22.36 13.39
N ALA A 36 2.22 22.83 12.15
CA ALA A 36 1.57 24.11 11.90
C ALA A 36 0.17 24.17 12.52
N MET A 37 -0.62 23.12 12.36
CA MET A 37 -1.96 23.01 12.96
C MET A 37 -1.89 23.01 14.50
N CYS A 38 -1.02 22.19 15.08
CA CYS A 38 -0.84 22.14 16.54
C CYS A 38 -0.44 23.50 17.11
N MET A 39 0.45 24.24 16.43
CA MET A 39 0.86 25.58 16.84
C MET A 39 -0.28 26.60 16.77
N LEU A 40 -1.16 26.51 15.76
CA LEU A 40 -2.35 27.36 15.66
C LEU A 40 -3.32 27.15 16.84
N TYR A 41 -3.37 25.93 17.37
CA TYR A 41 -4.17 25.59 18.56
C TYR A 41 -3.41 25.73 19.88
N ASN A 42 -2.22 26.35 19.86
CA ASN A 42 -1.36 26.57 21.03
C ASN A 42 -1.02 25.30 21.80
N ILE A 43 -0.84 24.18 21.08
CA ILE A 43 -0.36 22.92 21.68
C ILE A 43 1.13 23.09 22.06
N ASP A 44 1.49 22.67 23.27
CA ASP A 44 2.87 22.73 23.74
C ASP A 44 3.82 21.93 22.87
N ILE A 45 4.98 22.49 22.58
CA ILE A 45 5.95 21.93 21.66
C ILE A 45 6.46 20.54 22.08
N ASN A 46 6.50 20.27 23.39
CA ASN A 46 6.94 18.97 23.90
C ASN A 46 5.94 17.87 23.53
N PHE A 47 4.63 18.14 23.60
CA PHE A 47 3.60 17.19 23.15
C PHE A 47 3.66 16.98 21.63
N ILE A 48 3.96 18.03 20.85
CA ILE A 48 4.15 17.90 19.40
C ILE A 48 5.34 16.98 19.11
N LYS A 49 6.48 17.17 19.77
CA LYS A 49 7.67 16.34 19.62
C LYS A 49 7.41 14.88 20.03
N GLU A 50 6.73 14.67 21.14
CA GLU A 50 6.35 13.34 21.63
C GLU A 50 5.43 12.62 20.63
N GLY A 51 4.35 13.27 20.19
CA GLY A 51 3.42 12.72 19.20
C GLY A 51 4.10 12.34 17.89
N LEU A 52 4.99 13.21 17.37
CA LEU A 52 5.71 12.91 16.14
C LEU A 52 6.74 11.78 16.29
N SER A 53 7.38 11.67 17.44
CA SER A 53 8.36 10.60 17.71
C SER A 53 7.70 9.25 17.98
N SER A 54 6.48 9.22 18.49
CA SER A 54 5.71 8.01 18.75
C SER A 54 4.85 7.55 17.54
N TYR A 55 4.70 8.39 16.53
CA TYR A 55 3.88 8.11 15.36
C TYR A 55 4.50 7.01 14.49
N THR A 56 3.86 5.87 14.39
CA THR A 56 4.35 4.68 13.66
C THR A 56 3.90 4.59 12.19
N GLY A 57 3.19 5.60 11.71
CA GLY A 57 2.63 5.63 10.36
C GLY A 57 1.11 5.43 10.33
N VAL A 58 0.52 5.64 9.16
CA VAL A 58 -0.88 5.28 8.89
C VAL A 58 -0.90 3.81 8.50
N GLY A 59 -1.79 3.04 9.09
CA GLY A 59 -2.06 1.66 8.66
C GLY A 59 -2.36 1.59 7.17
N ARG A 60 -2.08 0.46 6.57
CA ARG A 60 -2.30 0.22 5.15
C ARG A 60 -1.50 1.15 4.21
N ARG A 61 -0.26 1.52 4.58
CA ARG A 61 0.67 2.28 3.72
C ARG A 61 2.01 1.57 3.69
N PHE A 62 2.15 0.58 2.79
CA PHE A 62 3.24 -0.37 2.73
C PHE A 62 3.52 -0.96 4.13
N GLU A 63 2.44 -1.32 4.80
CA GLU A 63 2.45 -1.79 6.19
C GLU A 63 2.91 -3.24 6.25
N PHE A 64 3.97 -3.52 6.99
CA PHE A 64 4.40 -4.88 7.27
C PHE A 64 3.51 -5.50 8.36
N LEU A 65 2.84 -6.58 8.03
CA LEU A 65 1.90 -7.26 8.94
C LEU A 65 2.50 -8.50 9.63
N GLY A 66 3.49 -9.14 9.00
CA GLY A 66 4.07 -10.37 9.52
C GLY A 66 4.61 -11.28 8.43
N LYS A 67 4.65 -12.59 8.71
CA LYS A 67 5.14 -13.59 7.77
C LYS A 67 4.12 -14.71 7.55
N CYS A 68 4.15 -15.29 6.35
CA CYS A 68 3.43 -16.50 5.98
C CYS A 68 4.41 -17.46 5.31
N ASN A 69 4.65 -18.65 5.86
CA ASN A 69 5.64 -19.62 5.36
C ASN A 69 7.04 -19.01 5.11
N GLY A 70 7.44 -18.03 5.95
CA GLY A 70 8.69 -17.30 5.80
C GLY A 70 8.66 -16.12 4.81
N ALA A 71 7.64 -15.99 3.97
CA ALA A 71 7.42 -14.82 3.12
C ALA A 71 6.96 -13.61 3.93
N PHE A 72 7.44 -12.41 3.56
CA PHE A 72 7.02 -11.15 4.17
C PHE A 72 5.64 -10.75 3.65
N VAL A 73 4.71 -10.37 4.52
CA VAL A 73 3.34 -9.97 4.15
C VAL A 73 3.15 -8.49 4.44
N TYR A 74 2.74 -7.75 3.41
CA TYR A 74 2.47 -6.32 3.45
C TYR A 74 1.02 -6.00 3.04
N ASP A 75 0.52 -4.84 3.45
CA ASP A 75 -0.73 -4.25 2.95
C ASP A 75 -0.54 -2.80 2.52
N ASP A 76 -1.16 -2.41 1.42
CA ASP A 76 -1.17 -1.04 0.93
C ASP A 76 -2.58 -0.62 0.47
N TYR A 77 -3.00 0.57 0.87
CA TYR A 77 -4.30 1.15 0.52
C TYR A 77 -4.34 1.72 -0.91
N ALA A 78 -3.23 1.65 -1.64
CA ALA A 78 -3.11 2.17 -3.01
C ALA A 78 -4.26 1.65 -3.89
N HIS A 79 -4.94 2.56 -4.58
CA HIS A 79 -6.10 2.26 -5.40
C HIS A 79 -6.18 3.13 -6.67
N HIS A 80 -5.15 3.90 -6.95
CA HIS A 80 -4.94 4.66 -8.18
C HIS A 80 -3.61 4.21 -8.83
N PRO A 81 -3.48 4.17 -10.17
CA PRO A 81 -2.27 3.69 -10.83
C PRO A 81 -0.98 4.34 -10.34
N SER A 82 -1.00 5.66 -10.08
CA SER A 82 0.17 6.38 -9.54
C SER A 82 0.55 5.97 -8.12
N GLU A 83 -0.43 5.61 -7.27
CA GLU A 83 -0.19 5.10 -5.93
C GLU A 83 0.40 3.68 -6.00
N ILE A 84 -0.16 2.81 -6.85
CA ILE A 84 0.34 1.44 -7.07
C ILE A 84 1.79 1.48 -7.58
N LYS A 85 2.13 2.45 -8.44
CA LYS A 85 3.52 2.65 -8.86
C LYS A 85 4.44 2.95 -7.68
N THR A 86 4.00 3.78 -6.73
CA THR A 86 4.78 4.07 -5.50
C THR A 86 4.94 2.82 -4.64
N THR A 87 3.89 2.00 -4.54
CA THR A 87 3.92 0.70 -3.86
C THR A 87 4.92 -0.25 -4.54
N LEU A 88 4.87 -0.36 -5.87
CA LEU A 88 5.80 -1.16 -6.67
C LEU A 88 7.26 -0.70 -6.43
N ASP A 89 7.51 0.61 -6.43
CA ASP A 89 8.85 1.16 -6.15
C ASP A 89 9.34 0.79 -4.73
N SER A 90 8.42 0.68 -3.77
CA SER A 90 8.73 0.24 -2.41
C SER A 90 9.03 -1.26 -2.36
N VAL A 91 8.25 -2.08 -3.07
CA VAL A 91 8.50 -3.52 -3.23
C VAL A 91 9.90 -3.75 -3.84
N LYS A 92 10.22 -3.09 -4.95
CA LYS A 92 11.52 -3.26 -5.64
C LYS A 92 12.73 -2.77 -4.82
N LYS A 93 12.54 -1.92 -3.82
CA LYS A 93 13.59 -1.52 -2.86
C LYS A 93 13.74 -2.46 -1.67
N THR A 94 12.75 -3.29 -1.42
CA THR A 94 12.77 -4.28 -0.34
C THR A 94 13.50 -5.54 -0.83
N LYS A 95 14.45 -6.06 -0.04
CA LYS A 95 15.15 -7.30 -0.40
C LYS A 95 14.21 -8.49 -0.26
N HIS A 96 13.92 -9.17 -1.35
CA HIS A 96 13.08 -10.38 -1.41
C HIS A 96 13.48 -11.24 -2.62
N ASN A 97 12.90 -12.45 -2.71
CA ASN A 97 13.10 -13.35 -3.85
C ASN A 97 12.09 -13.04 -4.97
N LYS A 98 10.84 -13.43 -4.78
CA LYS A 98 9.71 -13.14 -5.70
C LYS A 98 8.68 -12.27 -5.01
N ASP A 99 8.00 -11.42 -5.78
CA ASP A 99 6.85 -10.69 -5.29
C ASP A 99 5.53 -11.23 -5.82
N TYR A 100 4.49 -11.15 -4.98
CA TYR A 100 3.12 -11.55 -5.24
C TYR A 100 2.20 -10.38 -4.91
N ALA A 101 1.69 -9.70 -5.93
CA ALA A 101 0.73 -8.61 -5.76
C ALA A 101 -0.70 -9.14 -5.82
N ILE A 102 -1.47 -8.97 -4.75
CA ILE A 102 -2.90 -9.28 -4.68
C ILE A 102 -3.65 -7.95 -4.83
N PHE A 103 -4.19 -7.70 -6.01
CA PHE A 103 -4.84 -6.43 -6.32
C PHE A 103 -6.36 -6.56 -6.31
N GLN A 104 -7.03 -5.66 -5.57
CA GLN A 104 -8.46 -5.46 -5.61
C GLN A 104 -8.77 -4.06 -6.14
N SER A 105 -9.35 -4.01 -7.33
CA SER A 105 -9.85 -2.74 -7.85
C SER A 105 -11.02 -2.23 -7.03
N HIS A 106 -11.05 -0.91 -6.80
CA HIS A 106 -12.08 -0.24 -6.01
C HIS A 106 -12.98 0.56 -6.94
N THR A 107 -14.25 0.19 -7.02
CA THR A 107 -15.34 0.66 -7.86
C THR A 107 -15.21 0.29 -9.34
N TYR A 108 -16.36 0.08 -9.99
CA TYR A 108 -16.42 -0.25 -11.42
C TYR A 108 -16.02 0.94 -12.29
N SER A 109 -16.45 2.15 -11.91
CA SER A 109 -16.15 3.39 -12.64
C SER A 109 -14.64 3.63 -12.71
N ARG A 110 -13.93 3.49 -11.59
CA ARG A 110 -12.47 3.66 -11.56
C ARG A 110 -11.78 2.53 -12.34
N THR A 111 -12.28 1.31 -12.23
CA THR A 111 -11.72 0.17 -12.95
C THR A 111 -11.72 0.41 -14.44
N ILE A 112 -12.85 0.78 -15.03
CA ILE A 112 -12.94 1.04 -16.47
C ILE A 112 -12.14 2.27 -16.89
N GLN A 113 -12.16 3.33 -16.08
CA GLN A 113 -11.46 4.58 -16.37
C GLN A 113 -9.94 4.39 -16.46
N HIS A 114 -9.36 3.53 -15.60
CA HIS A 114 -7.92 3.33 -15.47
C HIS A 114 -7.47 1.92 -15.87
N LEU A 115 -8.27 1.20 -16.64
CA LEU A 115 -8.03 -0.22 -16.94
C LEU A 115 -6.64 -0.47 -17.52
N LYS A 116 -6.23 0.34 -18.50
CA LYS A 116 -4.90 0.23 -19.14
C LYS A 116 -3.77 0.60 -18.20
N GLU A 117 -3.91 1.71 -17.46
CA GLU A 117 -2.90 2.16 -16.51
C GLU A 117 -2.71 1.16 -15.36
N PHE A 118 -3.79 0.52 -14.89
CA PHE A 118 -3.69 -0.58 -13.93
C PHE A 118 -2.91 -1.76 -14.51
N ALA A 119 -3.25 -2.19 -15.74
CA ALA A 119 -2.52 -3.27 -16.41
C ALA A 119 -1.05 -2.93 -16.59
N ASP A 120 -0.73 -1.70 -16.98
CA ASP A 120 0.64 -1.23 -17.19
C ASP A 120 1.47 -1.27 -15.92
N VAL A 121 0.93 -0.84 -14.79
CA VAL A 121 1.68 -0.82 -13.53
C VAL A 121 1.76 -2.20 -12.90
N LEU A 122 0.65 -2.96 -12.88
CA LEU A 122 0.59 -4.28 -12.26
C LEU A 122 1.47 -5.31 -12.98
N SER A 123 1.60 -5.22 -14.31
CA SER A 123 2.46 -6.13 -15.08
C SER A 123 3.94 -6.10 -14.70
N ASN A 124 4.38 -5.14 -13.87
CA ASN A 124 5.76 -5.05 -13.39
C ASN A 124 6.02 -5.81 -12.08
N PHE A 125 5.01 -6.40 -11.46
CA PHE A 125 5.18 -7.38 -10.39
C PHE A 125 5.54 -8.75 -10.98
N ASP A 126 6.21 -9.61 -10.19
CA ASP A 126 6.60 -10.95 -10.66
C ASP A 126 5.38 -11.87 -10.83
N ASN A 127 4.44 -11.82 -9.88
CA ASN A 127 3.20 -12.59 -9.87
C ASN A 127 2.02 -11.70 -9.47
N ILE A 128 0.91 -11.80 -10.17
CA ILE A 128 -0.26 -10.96 -9.96
C ILE A 128 -1.49 -11.82 -9.71
N ILE A 129 -2.21 -11.55 -8.64
CA ILE A 129 -3.50 -12.14 -8.33
C ILE A 129 -4.54 -11.01 -8.34
N ILE A 130 -5.50 -11.11 -9.23
CA ILE A 130 -6.64 -10.19 -9.29
C ILE A 130 -7.74 -10.76 -8.40
N ALA A 131 -8.18 -9.98 -7.43
CA ALA A 131 -9.32 -10.25 -6.56
C ALA A 131 -10.60 -9.68 -7.19
N PRO A 132 -11.80 -10.12 -6.73
CA PRO A 132 -13.07 -9.54 -7.17
C PRO A 132 -13.10 -8.02 -6.98
N ILE A 133 -13.60 -7.29 -7.99
CA ILE A 133 -13.78 -5.84 -7.90
C ILE A 133 -14.64 -5.52 -6.68
N TYR A 134 -14.20 -4.58 -5.87
CA TYR A 134 -14.99 -4.08 -4.75
C TYR A 134 -15.92 -2.95 -5.23
N PRO A 135 -17.24 -3.21 -5.34
CA PRO A 135 -18.18 -2.28 -5.96
C PRO A 135 -18.42 -1.02 -5.11
N ALA A 136 -18.14 -1.07 -3.78
CA ALA A 136 -18.57 -0.08 -2.81
C ALA A 136 -20.10 0.12 -2.87
N ARG A 137 -20.57 1.20 -3.53
CA ARG A 137 -22.01 1.49 -3.70
C ARG A 137 -22.41 1.63 -5.18
N GLU A 138 -21.53 1.20 -6.09
CA GLU A 138 -21.76 1.32 -7.53
C GLU A 138 -22.45 0.08 -8.11
N GLU A 139 -23.34 0.30 -9.07
CA GLU A 139 -23.81 -0.72 -9.99
C GLU A 139 -22.88 -0.81 -11.20
N ASN A 140 -22.67 -2.01 -11.72
CA ASN A 140 -21.79 -2.22 -12.88
C ASN A 140 -22.49 -1.89 -14.21
N ILE A 141 -22.73 -0.61 -14.45
CA ILE A 141 -23.38 -0.13 -15.70
C ILE A 141 -22.44 -0.21 -16.92
N TRP A 142 -21.13 -0.34 -16.71
CA TRP A 142 -20.11 -0.46 -17.77
C TRP A 142 -19.84 -1.91 -18.16
N ASN A 143 -20.45 -2.89 -17.45
CA ASN A 143 -20.20 -4.33 -17.65
C ASN A 143 -18.70 -4.71 -17.62
N VAL A 144 -17.87 -3.96 -16.86
CA VAL A 144 -16.46 -4.26 -16.68
C VAL A 144 -16.29 -5.49 -15.79
N LYS A 145 -15.32 -6.34 -16.14
CA LYS A 145 -15.02 -7.59 -15.44
C LYS A 145 -13.55 -7.67 -15.06
N GLU A 146 -13.25 -8.50 -14.09
CA GLU A 146 -11.88 -8.82 -13.68
C GLU A 146 -11.07 -9.42 -14.85
N SER A 147 -11.72 -10.19 -15.74
CA SER A 147 -11.10 -10.74 -16.94
C SER A 147 -10.53 -9.65 -17.84
N ASP A 148 -11.17 -8.49 -17.94
CA ASP A 148 -10.71 -7.40 -18.81
C ASP A 148 -9.33 -6.89 -18.36
N LEU A 149 -9.11 -6.82 -17.06
CA LEU A 149 -7.82 -6.46 -16.49
C LEU A 149 -6.79 -7.58 -16.63
N VAL A 150 -7.19 -8.81 -16.36
CA VAL A 150 -6.34 -10.00 -16.50
C VAL A 150 -5.82 -10.12 -17.93
N ASP A 151 -6.67 -9.97 -18.93
CA ASP A 151 -6.30 -10.13 -20.34
C ASP A 151 -5.27 -9.06 -20.76
N LEU A 152 -5.47 -7.81 -20.35
CA LEU A 152 -4.49 -6.74 -20.61
C LEU A 152 -3.15 -6.95 -19.88
N ILE A 153 -3.16 -7.48 -18.65
CA ILE A 153 -1.91 -7.79 -17.94
C ILE A 153 -1.19 -8.94 -18.66
N LYS A 154 -1.90 -9.97 -19.12
CA LYS A 154 -1.34 -11.14 -19.80
C LYS A 154 -0.55 -10.79 -21.05
N GLU A 155 -0.89 -9.69 -21.74
CA GLU A 155 -0.13 -9.22 -22.89
C GLU A 155 1.33 -8.90 -22.56
N LYS A 156 1.61 -8.54 -21.28
CA LYS A 156 2.93 -8.11 -20.80
C LYS A 156 3.55 -9.05 -19.79
N ASN A 157 2.72 -9.67 -18.93
CA ASN A 157 3.14 -10.58 -17.89
C ASN A 157 2.19 -11.78 -17.82
N PRO A 158 2.63 -12.99 -18.22
CA PRO A 158 1.78 -14.17 -18.19
C PRO A 158 1.46 -14.68 -16.78
N ASN A 159 2.19 -14.21 -15.76
CA ASN A 159 2.03 -14.65 -14.37
C ASN A 159 0.88 -13.91 -13.66
N VAL A 160 -0.26 -13.81 -14.31
CA VAL A 160 -1.48 -13.21 -13.74
C VAL A 160 -2.61 -14.21 -13.71
N ILE A 161 -3.33 -14.26 -12.57
CA ILE A 161 -4.53 -15.08 -12.40
C ILE A 161 -5.64 -14.26 -11.74
N TYR A 162 -6.88 -14.64 -11.99
CA TYR A 162 -8.05 -14.19 -11.25
C TYR A 162 -8.52 -15.28 -10.28
N LEU A 163 -8.80 -14.90 -9.04
CA LEU A 163 -9.42 -15.77 -8.05
C LEU A 163 -10.64 -15.08 -7.46
N ASP A 164 -11.77 -15.78 -7.48
CA ASP A 164 -13.10 -15.24 -7.21
C ASP A 164 -13.45 -15.08 -5.73
N SER A 165 -12.55 -15.43 -4.82
CA SER A 165 -12.75 -15.27 -3.37
C SER A 165 -11.45 -15.13 -2.60
N PHE A 166 -11.50 -14.47 -1.45
CA PHE A 166 -10.36 -14.30 -0.56
C PHE A 166 -9.84 -15.64 -0.04
N ASP A 167 -10.74 -16.58 0.30
CA ASP A 167 -10.34 -17.92 0.73
C ASP A 167 -9.49 -18.67 -0.31
N LYS A 168 -9.86 -18.54 -1.61
CA LYS A 168 -9.08 -19.12 -2.70
C LYS A 168 -7.72 -18.43 -2.84
N ILE A 169 -7.68 -17.11 -2.67
CA ILE A 169 -6.44 -16.33 -2.73
C ILE A 169 -5.51 -16.75 -1.57
N GLU A 170 -6.02 -16.81 -0.34
CA GLU A 170 -5.26 -17.21 0.85
C GLU A 170 -4.70 -18.62 0.70
N LYS A 171 -5.55 -19.58 0.28
CA LYS A 171 -5.13 -20.96 0.04
C LYS A 171 -4.06 -21.05 -1.07
N HIS A 172 -4.23 -20.29 -2.15
CA HIS A 172 -3.27 -20.26 -3.25
C HIS A 172 -1.92 -19.73 -2.77
N ILE A 173 -1.90 -18.57 -2.11
CA ILE A 173 -0.68 -17.96 -1.57
C ILE A 173 0.03 -18.91 -0.60
N LYS A 174 -0.68 -19.50 0.37
CA LYS A 174 -0.08 -20.45 1.32
C LYS A 174 0.59 -21.64 0.65
N ASN A 175 0.14 -22.04 -0.53
CA ASN A 175 0.68 -23.19 -1.27
C ASN A 175 1.91 -22.85 -2.12
N ILE A 176 2.09 -21.58 -2.52
CA ILE A 176 3.13 -21.22 -3.51
C ILE A 176 4.26 -20.37 -2.94
N VAL A 177 4.04 -19.64 -1.84
CA VAL A 177 5.06 -18.76 -1.27
C VAL A 177 6.12 -19.55 -0.53
N SER A 178 7.33 -19.05 -0.58
CA SER A 178 8.51 -19.59 0.06
C SER A 178 9.22 -18.55 0.92
N GLU A 179 10.20 -18.99 1.68
CA GLU A 179 11.01 -18.11 2.53
C GLU A 179 11.64 -16.97 1.73
N ASN A 180 11.57 -15.76 2.29
CA ASN A 180 12.04 -14.50 1.71
C ASN A 180 11.31 -14.04 0.44
N ASP A 181 10.16 -14.62 0.08
CA ASP A 181 9.24 -14.00 -0.86
C ASP A 181 8.54 -12.79 -0.22
N LEU A 182 7.89 -11.96 -1.04
CA LEU A 182 7.11 -10.81 -0.59
C LEU A 182 5.68 -10.91 -1.13
N VAL A 183 4.70 -10.90 -0.24
CA VAL A 183 3.27 -10.83 -0.58
C VAL A 183 2.75 -9.45 -0.21
N ILE A 184 2.02 -8.82 -1.11
CA ILE A 184 1.40 -7.52 -0.83
C ILE A 184 -0.05 -7.48 -1.30
N THR A 185 -0.96 -7.11 -0.39
CA THR A 185 -2.33 -6.76 -0.75
C THR A 185 -2.40 -5.28 -1.12
N ILE A 186 -3.08 -4.96 -2.23
CA ILE A 186 -3.17 -3.62 -2.79
C ILE A 186 -4.64 -3.30 -3.08
N GLY A 187 -5.18 -2.25 -2.44
CA GLY A 187 -6.54 -1.80 -2.68
C GLY A 187 -7.20 -1.09 -1.49
N ALA A 188 -8.19 -0.25 -1.77
CA ALA A 188 -8.95 0.48 -0.75
C ALA A 188 -10.11 -0.33 -0.15
N GLY A 189 -10.46 -1.46 -0.76
CA GLY A 189 -11.47 -2.40 -0.28
C GLY A 189 -10.96 -3.33 0.81
N PRO A 190 -11.72 -4.41 1.11
CA PRO A 190 -11.41 -5.35 2.19
C PRO A 190 -10.28 -6.35 1.87
N VAL A 191 -9.56 -6.20 0.76
CA VAL A 191 -8.46 -7.10 0.37
C VAL A 191 -7.36 -7.25 1.44
N ASN A 192 -7.23 -6.27 2.33
CA ASN A 192 -6.32 -6.34 3.48
C ASN A 192 -6.67 -7.47 4.46
N GLU A 193 -7.90 -8.01 4.42
CA GLU A 193 -8.27 -9.18 5.22
C GLU A 193 -7.46 -10.41 4.81
N VAL A 194 -7.18 -10.56 3.51
CA VAL A 194 -6.30 -11.62 2.99
C VAL A 194 -4.93 -11.55 3.66
N ALA A 195 -4.28 -10.37 3.67
CA ALA A 195 -2.97 -10.20 4.29
C ALA A 195 -3.02 -10.49 5.80
N LYS A 196 -4.05 -10.01 6.50
CA LYS A 196 -4.25 -10.28 7.93
C LYS A 196 -4.44 -11.76 8.23
N ASN A 197 -5.18 -12.48 7.37
CA ASN A 197 -5.45 -13.91 7.55
C ASN A 197 -4.23 -14.76 7.21
N LEU A 198 -3.38 -14.32 6.26
CA LEU A 198 -2.14 -15.00 5.93
C LEU A 198 -1.13 -15.01 7.09
N VAL A 199 -1.15 -14.00 7.96
CA VAL A 199 -0.23 -13.89 9.11
C VAL A 199 -0.82 -14.41 10.43
N LYS A 200 -2.09 -14.81 10.45
CA LYS A 200 -2.67 -15.54 11.59
C LYS A 200 -2.18 -16.98 11.53
N GLU A 201 -1.59 -17.44 12.61
CA GLU A 201 -1.26 -18.86 12.82
C GLU A 201 -2.53 -19.72 12.92
#